data_846e476c6c0c980fce1e3853d20b286a
#
_entry.id   846e476c6c0c980fce1e3853d20b286a
#
_cell.length_a   1.000
_cell.length_b   1.000
_cell.length_c   1.000
_cell.angle_alpha   90.00
_cell.angle_beta   90.00
_cell.angle_gamma   90.00
#
_symmetry.space_group_name_H-M   'P 1'
#
loop_
_entity.id
_entity.type
_entity.pdbx_description
1 polymer ?
#
loop_
_entity_poly.entity_id
_entity_poly.type
_entity_poly.pdbx_seq_one_letter_code
_entity_poly.pdbx_strand_id
1 'polypeptide(L)'
;MKQKTLLLLVVLIASILLILTNFYTIKVLSAVRAYINGESEFSKGQKDASIFLVTYLQTDSKDNMEGFAKAINIPIGDNIARTSLTNKDSDTLTTRGFLMGKNHIDDIPDMIWLFKTFHNISFMQQAIGIWAATEPMINRLDSFGRSIQSLREGGQLSVTRKLQSIKDISLISTRLSEKESAFSQIV
;
A
#
# COMPACT_ATOMS: atom_id res chain seq x y z
N MET A 1 -30.97 34.84 -37.12
CA MET A 1 -29.63 34.23 -37.12
C MET A 1 -29.00 34.18 -35.72
N LYS A 2 -28.91 35.28 -34.97
CA LYS A 2 -28.25 35.34 -33.63
C LYS A 2 -28.76 34.30 -32.61
N GLN A 3 -30.06 34.03 -32.55
CA GLN A 3 -30.69 33.12 -31.58
C GLN A 3 -30.36 31.64 -31.83
N LYS A 4 -30.29 31.20 -33.11
CA LYS A 4 -29.88 29.84 -33.50
C LYS A 4 -28.39 29.59 -33.20
N THR A 5 -27.55 30.61 -33.44
CA THR A 5 -26.12 30.54 -33.14
C THR A 5 -25.83 30.45 -31.64
N LEU A 6 -26.62 31.21 -30.83
CA LEU A 6 -26.51 31.13 -29.37
C LEU A 6 -26.91 29.73 -28.83
N LEU A 7 -27.98 29.16 -29.35
CA LEU A 7 -28.44 27.82 -28.97
C LEU A 7 -27.40 26.74 -29.32
N LEU A 8 -26.84 26.81 -30.53
CA LEU A 8 -25.75 25.90 -30.92
C LEU A 8 -24.51 26.01 -29.99
N LEU A 9 -24.14 27.24 -29.62
CA LEU A 9 -23.03 27.47 -28.69
C LEU A 9 -23.29 26.86 -27.30
N VAL A 10 -24.50 27.04 -26.77
CA VAL A 10 -24.89 26.45 -25.47
C VAL A 10 -24.82 24.91 -25.52
N VAL A 11 -25.38 24.31 -26.60
CA VAL A 11 -25.30 22.85 -26.76
C VAL A 11 -23.86 22.35 -26.86
N LEU A 12 -23.01 23.07 -27.61
CA LEU A 12 -21.62 22.74 -27.74
C LEU A 12 -20.87 22.78 -26.38
N ILE A 13 -21.07 23.85 -25.62
CA ILE A 13 -20.48 24.00 -24.29
C ILE A 13 -20.97 22.89 -23.34
N ALA A 14 -22.28 22.61 -23.33
CA ALA A 14 -22.85 21.54 -22.52
C ALA A 14 -22.23 20.16 -22.88
N SER A 15 -22.07 19.88 -24.17
CA SER A 15 -21.46 18.64 -24.65
C SER A 15 -19.97 18.52 -24.21
N ILE A 16 -19.24 19.60 -24.32
CA ILE A 16 -17.81 19.61 -23.85
C ILE A 16 -17.73 19.37 -22.35
N LEU A 17 -18.56 20.05 -21.55
CA LEU A 17 -18.61 19.87 -20.10
C LEU A 17 -18.95 18.41 -19.73
N LEU A 18 -19.91 17.81 -20.42
CA LEU A 18 -20.32 16.43 -20.21
C LEU A 18 -19.17 15.45 -20.52
N ILE A 19 -18.45 15.65 -21.62
CA ILE A 19 -17.28 14.83 -21.98
C ILE A 19 -16.19 14.97 -20.94
N LEU A 20 -15.86 16.19 -20.51
CA LEU A 20 -14.85 16.43 -19.49
C LEU A 20 -15.23 15.79 -18.15
N THR A 21 -16.48 15.93 -17.72
CA THR A 21 -16.98 15.31 -16.49
C THR A 21 -16.83 13.78 -16.54
N ASN A 22 -17.26 13.15 -17.64
CA ASN A 22 -17.12 11.71 -17.81
C ASN A 22 -15.64 11.28 -17.80
N PHE A 23 -14.77 12.00 -18.48
CA PHE A 23 -13.34 11.70 -18.49
C PHE A 23 -12.72 11.74 -17.09
N TYR A 24 -12.99 12.81 -16.32
CA TYR A 24 -12.49 12.91 -14.96
C TYR A 24 -13.09 11.86 -14.02
N THR A 25 -14.39 11.56 -14.17
CA THR A 25 -15.04 10.51 -13.37
C THR A 25 -14.38 9.15 -13.60
N ILE A 26 -14.16 8.76 -14.86
CA ILE A 26 -13.50 7.50 -15.20
C ILE A 26 -12.08 7.46 -14.62
N LYS A 27 -11.33 8.55 -14.75
CA LYS A 27 -9.97 8.64 -14.23
C LYS A 27 -9.89 8.50 -12.72
N VAL A 28 -10.80 9.16 -11.98
CA VAL A 28 -10.89 9.03 -10.53
C VAL A 28 -11.26 7.60 -10.14
N LEU A 29 -12.26 7.00 -10.77
CA LEU A 29 -12.68 5.63 -10.48
C LEU A 29 -11.58 4.60 -10.79
N SER A 30 -10.83 4.79 -11.88
CA SER A 30 -9.66 3.95 -12.21
C SER A 30 -8.61 4.02 -11.12
N ALA A 31 -8.25 5.23 -10.70
CA ALA A 31 -7.25 5.45 -9.65
C ALA A 31 -7.68 4.90 -8.29
N VAL A 32 -8.96 5.09 -7.90
CA VAL A 32 -9.50 4.52 -6.65
C VAL A 32 -9.45 2.98 -6.69
N ARG A 33 -9.86 2.36 -7.81
CA ARG A 33 -9.75 0.91 -7.98
C ARG A 33 -8.30 0.43 -7.83
N ALA A 34 -7.34 1.18 -8.40
CA ALA A 34 -5.92 0.86 -8.28
C ALA A 34 -5.45 0.87 -6.82
N TYR A 35 -5.87 1.86 -6.03
CA TYR A 35 -5.57 1.91 -4.60
C TYR A 35 -6.20 0.76 -3.80
N ILE A 36 -7.43 0.36 -4.13
CA ILE A 36 -8.09 -0.80 -3.49
C ILE A 36 -7.31 -2.09 -3.81
N ASN A 37 -6.87 -2.26 -5.06
CA ASN A 37 -6.03 -3.40 -5.43
C ASN A 37 -4.69 -3.38 -4.69
N GLY A 38 -4.04 -2.21 -4.59
CA GLY A 38 -2.79 -2.02 -3.85
C GLY A 38 -2.95 -2.34 -2.36
N GLU A 39 -4.04 -1.92 -1.73
CA GLU A 39 -4.38 -2.26 -0.35
C GLU A 39 -4.52 -3.78 -0.16
N SER A 40 -5.14 -4.46 -1.11
CA SER A 40 -5.27 -5.91 -1.09
C SER A 40 -3.90 -6.62 -1.16
N GLU A 41 -2.99 -6.16 -2.03
CA GLU A 41 -1.63 -6.69 -2.10
C GLU A 41 -0.82 -6.40 -0.82
N PHE A 42 -0.94 -5.19 -0.27
CA PHE A 42 -0.36 -4.81 1.02
C PHE A 42 -0.82 -5.74 2.14
N SER A 43 -2.13 -5.93 2.27
CA SER A 43 -2.77 -6.79 3.27
C SER A 43 -2.28 -8.23 3.16
N LYS A 44 -2.27 -8.77 1.94
CA LYS A 44 -1.74 -10.11 1.67
C LYS A 44 -0.25 -10.19 2.02
N GLY A 45 0.56 -9.24 1.56
CA GLY A 45 2.00 -9.22 1.79
C GLY A 45 2.37 -9.25 3.27
N GLN A 46 1.74 -8.42 4.11
CA GLN A 46 2.01 -8.40 5.54
C GLN A 46 1.54 -9.67 6.27
N LYS A 47 0.41 -10.26 5.87
CA LYS A 47 -0.10 -11.53 6.43
C LYS A 47 0.81 -12.69 6.05
N ASP A 48 1.16 -12.80 4.78
CA ASP A 48 2.08 -13.82 4.28
C ASP A 48 3.45 -13.71 4.97
N ALA A 49 3.99 -12.49 5.13
CA ALA A 49 5.24 -12.27 5.86
C ALA A 49 5.15 -12.78 7.31
N SER A 50 4.08 -12.48 8.02
CA SER A 50 3.86 -12.96 9.38
C SER A 50 3.78 -14.49 9.44
N ILE A 51 3.05 -15.12 8.52
CA ILE A 51 2.89 -16.57 8.42
C ILE A 51 4.24 -17.24 8.12
N PHE A 52 4.97 -16.76 7.12
CA PHE A 52 6.27 -17.31 6.75
C PHE A 52 7.27 -17.21 7.90
N LEU A 53 7.30 -16.09 8.63
CA LEU A 53 8.21 -15.91 9.74
C LEU A 53 7.88 -16.82 10.94
N VAL A 54 6.60 -17.00 11.25
CA VAL A 54 6.15 -17.96 12.27
C VAL A 54 6.47 -19.40 11.85
N THR A 55 6.23 -19.75 10.59
CA THR A 55 6.53 -21.08 10.06
C THR A 55 8.05 -21.35 10.06
N TYR A 56 8.87 -20.34 9.74
CA TYR A 56 10.31 -20.42 9.86
C TYR A 56 10.78 -20.73 11.29
N LEU A 57 10.18 -20.07 12.28
CA LEU A 57 10.48 -20.34 13.69
C LEU A 57 10.14 -21.77 14.12
N GLN A 58 9.15 -22.40 13.48
CA GLN A 58 8.70 -23.77 13.79
C GLN A 58 9.50 -24.84 13.04
N THR A 59 9.78 -24.60 11.75
CA THR A 59 10.30 -25.62 10.83
C THR A 59 11.77 -25.47 10.50
N ASP A 60 12.36 -24.29 10.73
CA ASP A 60 13.72 -23.91 10.36
C ASP A 60 14.00 -23.97 8.82
N SER A 61 12.95 -24.00 7.99
CA SER A 61 13.07 -24.09 6.54
C SER A 61 13.54 -22.76 5.95
N LYS A 62 14.60 -22.79 5.16
CA LYS A 62 15.11 -21.62 4.43
C LYS A 62 14.08 -21.05 3.46
N ASP A 63 13.24 -21.88 2.86
CA ASP A 63 12.17 -21.45 1.94
C ASP A 63 11.19 -20.49 2.64
N ASN A 64 10.92 -20.72 3.92
CA ASN A 64 10.05 -19.83 4.69
C ASN A 64 10.71 -18.47 4.95
N MET A 65 12.03 -18.41 5.15
CA MET A 65 12.74 -17.14 5.28
C MET A 65 12.79 -16.37 3.95
N GLU A 66 12.98 -17.07 2.83
CA GLU A 66 12.87 -16.47 1.49
C GLU A 66 11.45 -15.98 1.20
N GLY A 67 10.44 -16.77 1.60
CA GLY A 67 9.03 -16.39 1.52
C GLY A 67 8.74 -15.12 2.31
N PHE A 68 9.25 -15.04 3.54
CA PHE A 68 9.18 -13.84 4.38
C PHE A 68 9.80 -12.63 3.69
N ALA A 69 11.03 -12.75 3.19
CA ALA A 69 11.73 -11.65 2.53
C ALA A 69 10.98 -11.13 1.28
N LYS A 70 10.39 -12.03 0.50
CA LYS A 70 9.56 -11.65 -0.66
C LYS A 70 8.25 -10.98 -0.24
N ALA A 71 7.60 -11.49 0.78
CA ALA A 71 6.30 -10.99 1.25
C ALA A 71 6.41 -9.62 1.93
N ILE A 72 7.41 -9.42 2.81
CA ILE A 72 7.61 -8.16 3.54
C ILE A 72 8.02 -7.00 2.61
N ASN A 73 8.63 -7.29 1.46
CA ASN A 73 8.97 -6.28 0.47
C ASN A 73 7.74 -5.58 -0.12
N ILE A 74 6.56 -6.22 -0.14
CA ILE A 74 5.34 -5.62 -0.66
C ILE A 74 4.94 -4.39 0.17
N PRO A 75 4.64 -4.50 1.47
CA PRO A 75 4.29 -3.33 2.28
C PRO A 75 5.46 -2.32 2.44
N ILE A 76 6.71 -2.76 2.39
CA ILE A 76 7.87 -1.85 2.36
C ILE A 76 7.85 -1.00 1.08
N GLY A 77 7.57 -1.60 -0.07
CA GLY A 77 7.46 -0.89 -1.34
C GLY A 77 6.40 0.19 -1.32
N ASP A 78 5.20 -0.15 -0.83
CA ASP A 78 4.12 0.82 -0.71
C ASP A 78 4.45 1.96 0.27
N ASN A 79 5.17 1.68 1.36
CA ASN A 79 5.64 2.73 2.27
C ASN A 79 6.67 3.66 1.59
N ILE A 80 7.57 3.13 0.75
CA ILE A 80 8.49 3.94 -0.06
C ILE A 80 7.68 4.85 -1.00
N ALA A 81 6.67 4.32 -1.70
CA ALA A 81 5.83 5.10 -2.60
C ALA A 81 5.09 6.22 -1.87
N ARG A 82 4.44 5.90 -0.73
CA ARG A 82 3.74 6.89 0.11
C ARG A 82 4.68 7.99 0.59
N THR A 83 5.84 7.62 1.11
CA THR A 83 6.82 8.58 1.64
C THR A 83 7.34 9.48 0.54
N SER A 84 7.67 8.92 -0.63
CA SER A 84 8.08 9.68 -1.82
C SER A 84 7.00 10.67 -2.26
N LEU A 85 5.73 10.26 -2.32
CA LEU A 85 4.60 11.14 -2.64
C LEU A 85 4.43 12.26 -1.60
N THR A 86 4.55 11.95 -0.32
CA THR A 86 4.40 12.93 0.77
C THR A 86 5.53 13.96 0.76
N ASN A 87 6.76 13.52 0.50
CA ASN A 87 7.94 14.39 0.41
C ASN A 87 8.04 15.14 -0.90
N LYS A 88 7.17 14.85 -1.88
CA LYS A 88 7.23 15.37 -3.25
C LYS A 88 8.52 15.00 -3.96
N ASP A 89 9.03 13.78 -3.71
CA ASP A 89 10.17 13.22 -4.42
C ASP A 89 9.83 12.92 -5.90
N SER A 90 10.77 12.33 -6.62
CA SER A 90 10.57 12.00 -8.04
C SER A 90 9.52 10.92 -8.26
N ASP A 91 8.74 11.04 -9.34
CA ASP A 91 7.78 10.01 -9.74
C ASP A 91 8.46 8.66 -10.04
N THR A 92 9.73 8.67 -10.41
CA THR A 92 10.53 7.46 -10.59
C THR A 92 10.67 6.68 -9.28
N LEU A 93 10.96 7.36 -8.16
CA LEU A 93 11.07 6.70 -6.84
C LEU A 93 9.71 6.17 -6.40
N THR A 94 8.66 6.97 -6.57
CA THR A 94 7.28 6.56 -6.29
C THR A 94 6.88 5.33 -7.09
N THR A 95 7.13 5.34 -8.41
CA THR A 95 6.84 4.22 -9.31
C THR A 95 7.57 2.95 -8.87
N ARG A 96 8.86 3.07 -8.52
CA ARG A 96 9.64 1.95 -8.01
C ARG A 96 9.05 1.37 -6.72
N GLY A 97 8.61 2.23 -5.81
CA GLY A 97 7.93 1.81 -4.59
C GLY A 97 6.66 1.03 -4.88
N PHE A 98 5.77 1.56 -5.71
CA PHE A 98 4.52 0.88 -6.09
C PHE A 98 4.76 -0.44 -6.84
N LEU A 99 5.75 -0.53 -7.71
CA LEU A 99 6.12 -1.79 -8.38
C LEU A 99 6.60 -2.83 -7.37
N MET A 100 7.40 -2.43 -6.38
CA MET A 100 7.83 -3.30 -5.28
C MET A 100 6.63 -3.75 -4.44
N GLY A 101 5.61 -2.89 -4.27
CA GLY A 101 4.31 -3.18 -3.67
C GLY A 101 3.37 -4.03 -4.53
N LYS A 102 3.84 -4.53 -5.69
CA LYS A 102 3.07 -5.32 -6.67
C LYS A 102 1.89 -4.60 -7.31
N ASN A 103 1.88 -3.28 -7.28
CA ASN A 103 0.90 -2.53 -8.05
C ASN A 103 1.17 -2.66 -9.55
N HIS A 104 0.10 -2.71 -10.36
CA HIS A 104 0.24 -2.85 -11.80
C HIS A 104 0.82 -1.59 -12.42
N ILE A 105 1.75 -1.75 -13.37
CA ILE A 105 2.47 -0.62 -13.98
C ILE A 105 1.52 0.40 -14.63
N ASP A 106 0.43 -0.05 -15.24
CA ASP A 106 -0.54 0.81 -15.91
C ASP A 106 -1.42 1.59 -14.91
N ASP A 107 -1.56 1.12 -13.68
CA ASP A 107 -2.35 1.76 -12.63
C ASP A 107 -1.55 2.87 -11.91
N ILE A 108 -0.22 2.75 -11.86
CA ILE A 108 0.65 3.64 -11.08
C ILE A 108 0.53 5.12 -11.48
N PRO A 109 0.47 5.52 -12.77
CA PRO A 109 0.30 6.92 -13.14
C PRO A 109 -0.98 7.54 -12.58
N ASP A 110 -2.08 6.79 -12.58
CA ASP A 110 -3.35 7.26 -12.03
C ASP A 110 -3.33 7.33 -10.50
N MET A 111 -2.64 6.39 -9.82
CA MET A 111 -2.42 6.45 -8.38
C MET A 111 -1.62 7.70 -7.98
N ILE A 112 -0.52 7.99 -8.67
CA ILE A 112 0.30 9.19 -8.43
C ILE A 112 -0.53 10.46 -8.67
N TRP A 113 -1.29 10.50 -9.76
CA TRP A 113 -2.15 11.64 -10.09
C TRP A 113 -3.23 11.87 -9.02
N LEU A 114 -3.92 10.82 -8.58
CA LEU A 114 -4.96 10.93 -7.55
C LEU A 114 -4.38 11.48 -6.25
N PHE A 115 -3.26 10.93 -5.80
CA PHE A 115 -2.60 11.41 -4.58
C PHE A 115 -2.22 12.89 -4.70
N LYS A 116 -1.51 13.28 -5.76
CA LYS A 116 -1.07 14.66 -5.97
C LYS A 116 -2.22 15.65 -6.05
N THR A 117 -3.35 15.23 -6.63
CA THR A 117 -4.54 16.08 -6.82
C THR A 117 -5.35 16.22 -5.55
N PHE A 118 -5.50 15.15 -4.77
CA PHE A 118 -6.49 15.07 -3.70
C PHE A 118 -5.91 14.89 -2.28
N HIS A 119 -4.58 14.85 -2.11
CA HIS A 119 -3.94 14.62 -0.81
C HIS A 119 -4.36 15.63 0.28
N ASN A 120 -4.84 16.81 -0.08
CA ASN A 120 -5.29 17.85 0.85
C ASN A 120 -6.76 17.68 1.30
N ILE A 121 -7.52 16.77 0.70
CA ILE A 121 -8.92 16.53 1.08
C ILE A 121 -8.97 15.69 2.35
N SER A 122 -9.88 16.00 3.26
CA SER A 122 -9.94 15.44 4.61
C SER A 122 -9.93 13.90 4.64
N PHE A 123 -10.74 13.22 3.80
CA PHE A 123 -10.76 11.77 3.77
C PHE A 123 -9.44 11.17 3.26
N MET A 124 -8.79 11.80 2.26
CA MET A 124 -7.48 11.37 1.78
C MET A 124 -6.40 11.55 2.85
N GLN A 125 -6.44 12.64 3.60
CA GLN A 125 -5.51 12.86 4.72
C GLN A 125 -5.68 11.78 5.80
N GLN A 126 -6.92 11.37 6.10
CA GLN A 126 -7.19 10.29 7.04
C GLN A 126 -6.65 8.95 6.51
N ALA A 127 -6.91 8.60 5.25
CA ALA A 127 -6.40 7.39 4.62
C ALA A 127 -4.85 7.36 4.62
N ILE A 128 -4.21 8.46 4.22
CA ILE A 128 -2.74 8.61 4.25
C ILE A 128 -2.19 8.47 5.68
N GLY A 129 -2.89 9.05 6.67
CA GLY A 129 -2.50 8.94 8.07
C GLY A 129 -2.56 7.52 8.62
N ILE A 130 -3.61 6.76 8.27
CA ILE A 130 -3.72 5.34 8.63
C ILE A 130 -2.61 4.54 7.95
N TRP A 131 -2.39 4.76 6.66
CA TRP A 131 -1.30 4.11 5.92
C TRP A 131 0.07 4.40 6.55
N ALA A 132 0.36 5.67 6.87
CA ALA A 132 1.58 6.06 7.56
C ALA A 132 1.75 5.36 8.92
N ALA A 133 0.65 5.15 9.65
CA ALA A 133 0.67 4.48 10.95
C ALA A 133 1.02 2.97 10.87
N THR A 134 0.98 2.35 9.69
CA THR A 134 1.43 0.97 9.50
C THR A 134 2.95 0.84 9.39
N GLU A 135 3.65 1.88 8.94
CA GLU A 135 5.09 1.85 8.66
C GLU A 135 5.95 1.37 9.85
N PRO A 136 5.81 1.89 11.08
CA PRO A 136 6.61 1.42 12.20
C PRO A 136 6.35 -0.06 12.54
N MET A 137 5.15 -0.58 12.26
CA MET A 137 4.81 -2.00 12.47
C MET A 137 5.45 -2.89 11.40
N ILE A 138 5.44 -2.47 10.14
CA ILE A 138 6.12 -3.16 9.03
C ILE A 138 7.64 -3.17 9.27
N ASN A 139 8.22 -2.03 9.63
CA ASN A 139 9.65 -1.93 9.94
C ASN A 139 10.03 -2.82 11.14
N ARG A 140 9.16 -2.93 12.13
CA ARG A 140 9.36 -3.83 13.27
C ARG A 140 9.30 -5.30 12.84
N LEU A 141 8.35 -5.68 12.01
CA LEU A 141 8.23 -7.06 11.48
C LEU A 141 9.47 -7.44 10.66
N ASP A 142 9.94 -6.56 9.79
CA ASP A 142 11.16 -6.75 9.01
C ASP A 142 12.40 -6.87 9.92
N SER A 143 12.53 -6.02 10.94
CA SER A 143 13.61 -6.10 11.93
C SER A 143 13.58 -7.40 12.73
N PHE A 144 12.38 -7.90 13.07
CA PHE A 144 12.23 -9.22 13.69
C PHE A 144 12.73 -10.33 12.79
N GLY A 145 12.40 -10.32 11.49
CA GLY A 145 12.87 -11.32 10.54
C GLY A 145 14.39 -11.39 10.48
N ARG A 146 15.04 -10.24 10.33
CA ARG A 146 16.52 -10.16 10.35
C ARG A 146 17.13 -10.63 11.66
N SER A 147 16.55 -10.25 12.80
CA SER A 147 17.03 -10.65 14.11
C SER A 147 16.90 -12.17 14.34
N ILE A 148 15.76 -12.75 13.97
CA ILE A 148 15.51 -14.19 14.08
C ILE A 148 16.50 -14.98 13.21
N GLN A 149 16.73 -14.53 11.98
CA GLN A 149 17.72 -15.15 11.09
C GLN A 149 19.13 -15.12 11.72
N SER A 150 19.58 -13.97 12.19
CA SER A 150 20.90 -13.82 12.82
C SER A 150 21.05 -14.68 14.08
N LEU A 151 20.02 -14.71 14.96
CA LEU A 151 20.02 -15.54 16.15
C LEU A 151 20.07 -17.03 15.83
N ARG A 152 19.42 -17.42 14.72
CA ARG A 152 19.42 -18.81 14.24
C ARG A 152 20.80 -19.22 13.73
N GLU A 153 21.40 -18.41 12.86
CA GLU A 153 22.73 -18.65 12.31
C GLU A 153 23.80 -18.71 13.42
N GLY A 154 23.63 -17.93 14.48
CA GLY A 154 24.48 -17.94 15.66
C GLY A 154 24.19 -19.06 16.69
N GLY A 155 23.21 -19.95 16.42
CA GLY A 155 22.84 -21.03 17.37
C GLY A 155 22.20 -20.56 18.68
N GLN A 156 21.73 -19.30 18.75
CA GLN A 156 21.28 -18.65 20.00
C GLN A 156 19.73 -18.62 20.12
N LEU A 157 19.01 -19.26 19.22
CA LEU A 157 17.53 -19.25 19.19
C LEU A 157 16.96 -20.32 20.13
N SER A 158 16.79 -19.97 21.41
CA SER A 158 16.18 -20.84 22.41
C SER A 158 14.67 -21.02 22.20
N VAL A 159 14.10 -22.08 22.79
CA VAL A 159 12.65 -22.36 22.74
C VAL A 159 11.83 -21.19 23.31
N THR A 160 12.26 -20.63 24.43
CA THR A 160 11.59 -19.47 25.06
C THR A 160 11.58 -18.26 24.12
N ARG A 161 12.69 -17.97 23.43
CA ARG A 161 12.76 -16.89 22.43
C ARG A 161 11.87 -17.15 21.24
N LYS A 162 11.79 -18.39 20.73
CA LYS A 162 10.86 -18.77 19.65
C LYS A 162 9.43 -18.45 20.04
N LEU A 163 8.97 -18.90 21.20
CA LEU A 163 7.61 -18.66 21.68
C LEU A 163 7.30 -17.17 21.86
N GLN A 164 8.24 -16.43 22.44
CA GLN A 164 8.08 -14.97 22.58
C GLN A 164 8.00 -14.28 21.23
N SER A 165 8.87 -14.63 20.27
CA SER A 165 8.86 -14.07 18.93
C SER A 165 7.54 -14.36 18.20
N ILE A 166 6.99 -15.57 18.30
CA ILE A 166 5.69 -15.91 17.72
C ILE A 166 4.58 -15.01 18.28
N LYS A 167 4.56 -14.80 19.60
CA LYS A 167 3.60 -13.91 20.26
C LYS A 167 3.73 -12.47 19.77
N ASP A 168 4.93 -11.97 19.66
CA ASP A 168 5.19 -10.59 19.22
C ASP A 168 4.80 -10.38 17.73
N ILE A 169 5.11 -11.35 16.85
CA ILE A 169 4.69 -11.35 15.45
C ILE A 169 3.16 -11.36 15.35
N SER A 170 2.49 -12.22 16.12
CA SER A 170 1.03 -12.28 16.14
C SER A 170 0.41 -10.95 16.58
N LEU A 171 0.98 -10.29 17.59
CA LEU A 171 0.51 -8.98 18.05
C LEU A 171 0.68 -7.90 16.98
N ILE A 172 1.81 -7.89 16.25
CA ILE A 172 2.04 -6.97 15.15
C ILE A 172 1.01 -7.21 14.04
N SER A 173 0.81 -8.48 13.65
CA SER A 173 -0.15 -8.86 12.61
C SER A 173 -1.59 -8.43 12.96
N THR A 174 -2.02 -8.63 14.22
CA THR A 174 -3.33 -8.17 14.69
C THR A 174 -3.48 -6.66 14.55
N ARG A 175 -2.48 -5.88 15.00
CA ARG A 175 -2.52 -4.42 14.91
C ARG A 175 -2.51 -3.92 13.46
N LEU A 176 -1.80 -4.60 12.56
CA LEU A 176 -1.83 -4.29 11.13
C LEU A 176 -3.23 -4.53 10.55
N SER A 177 -3.87 -5.66 10.89
CA SER A 177 -5.25 -5.95 10.45
C SER A 177 -6.27 -4.95 10.98
N GLU A 178 -6.09 -4.41 12.19
CA GLU A 178 -6.92 -3.30 12.70
C GLU A 178 -6.76 -2.03 11.84
N LYS A 179 -5.53 -1.71 11.40
CA LYS A 179 -5.27 -0.57 10.51
C LYS A 179 -5.85 -0.77 9.11
N GLU A 180 -5.75 -1.98 8.55
CA GLU A 180 -6.41 -2.33 7.29
C GLU A 180 -7.92 -2.13 7.37
N SER A 181 -8.55 -2.65 8.43
CA SER A 181 -10.00 -2.48 8.64
C SER A 181 -10.39 -1.00 8.75
N ALA A 182 -9.58 -0.18 9.44
CA ALA A 182 -9.82 1.25 9.54
C ALA A 182 -9.63 1.97 8.19
N PHE A 183 -8.66 1.55 7.38
CA PHE A 183 -8.43 2.08 6.03
C PHE A 183 -9.61 1.74 5.10
N SER A 184 -10.02 0.48 5.05
CA SER A 184 -11.14 0.02 4.22
C SER A 184 -12.50 0.65 4.57
N GLN A 185 -12.65 1.25 5.77
CA GLN A 185 -13.85 2.00 6.13
C GLN A 185 -13.85 3.44 5.60
N ILE A 186 -12.71 3.95 5.16
CA ILE A 186 -12.57 5.31 4.67
C ILE A 186 -12.62 5.36 3.14
N VAL A 187 -12.09 4.33 2.47
CA VAL A 187 -11.99 4.23 1.00
C VAL A 187 -13.20 3.50 0.44
#